data_eab65135ef1d4d9b57557d6c5370e20f
#
_entry.id   eab65135ef1d4d9b57557d6c5370e20f
#
_cell.length_a   1.000
_cell.length_b   1.000
_cell.length_c   1.000
_cell.angle_alpha   90.00
_cell.angle_beta   90.00
_cell.angle_gamma   90.00
#
_symmetry.space_group_name_H-M   'P 1'
#
loop_
_entity.id
_entity.type
_entity.pdbx_description
1 polymer ?
#
loop_
_entity_poly.entity_id
_entity_poly.type
_entity_poly.pdbx_seq_one_letter_code
_entity_poly.pdbx_strand_id
1 'polypeptide(L)'
;GLFMNIICICMDTFRADIIGAGKKYSHAHTPNLDAFSRDSIRFTRAFGEGQPTLQVRRALFTGMRSFPWRYNFDRRGHWHHAPGWHKIPPEQDTLAEVLLERGYLTALIADTYHMFKPTMNFARGFAHLDFIRGQESDNWKTGDPGQIEAQLKQHARSPVDWHRHVGLVNYLLNQRHRRTKEDFSCARVFNAADAWLDDNHMAGPFFLWIDSFDPHEPWDPPKEYADRYFEY
;
A
#
# COMPACT_ATOMS: atom_id res chain seq x y z
N GLY A 1 16.72 -1.00 28.63
CA GLY A 1 15.87 0.05 28.05
C GLY A 1 14.49 -0.50 27.78
N LEU A 2 13.46 0.30 27.97
CA LEU A 2 12.10 -0.07 27.58
C LEU A 2 12.07 -0.14 26.04
N PHE A 3 11.95 -1.35 25.52
CA PHE A 3 11.65 -1.54 24.10
C PHE A 3 10.14 -1.32 23.89
N MET A 4 9.79 -0.64 22.82
CA MET A 4 8.42 -0.32 22.45
C MET A 4 8.08 -1.02 21.15
N ASN A 5 6.91 -1.66 21.08
CA ASN A 5 6.39 -2.17 19.82
C ASN A 5 6.06 -1.01 18.87
N ILE A 6 6.38 -1.17 17.59
CA ILE A 6 6.17 -0.16 16.57
C ILE A 6 5.30 -0.76 15.48
N ILE A 7 4.15 -0.12 15.22
CA ILE A 7 3.28 -0.47 14.09
C ILE A 7 3.18 0.77 13.20
N CYS A 8 3.55 0.63 11.94
CA CYS A 8 3.35 1.65 10.91
C CYS A 8 2.29 1.17 9.93
N ILE A 9 1.27 1.98 9.70
CA ILE A 9 0.22 1.72 8.71
C ILE A 9 0.30 2.80 7.64
N CYS A 10 0.56 2.40 6.41
CA CYS A 10 0.56 3.27 5.24
C CYS A 10 -0.62 2.89 4.32
N MET A 11 -1.50 3.85 4.07
CA MET A 11 -2.63 3.70 3.15
C MET A 11 -2.42 4.68 1.99
N ASP A 12 -2.27 4.14 0.78
CA ASP A 12 -1.95 4.97 -0.39
C ASP A 12 -3.12 5.88 -0.77
N THR A 13 -2.82 7.12 -1.13
CA THR A 13 -3.78 8.18 -1.51
C THR A 13 -4.88 8.49 -0.46
N PHE A 14 -4.79 7.96 0.75
CA PHE A 14 -5.77 8.21 1.79
C PHE A 14 -5.75 9.68 2.23
N ARG A 15 -6.90 10.32 2.22
CA ARG A 15 -7.04 11.74 2.53
C ARG A 15 -7.11 12.00 4.03
N ALA A 16 -6.23 12.82 4.55
CA ALA A 16 -6.24 13.19 5.98
C ALA A 16 -7.45 14.06 6.39
N ASP A 17 -8.14 14.69 5.44
CA ASP A 17 -9.26 15.60 5.68
C ASP A 17 -10.63 14.88 5.78
N ILE A 18 -10.64 13.54 5.78
CA ILE A 18 -11.85 12.73 5.96
C ILE A 18 -11.92 12.01 7.31
N ILE A 19 -10.96 12.22 8.21
CA ILE A 19 -10.90 11.59 9.53
C ILE A 19 -10.86 12.61 10.66
N GLY A 20 -11.35 12.20 11.82
CA GLY A 20 -11.25 12.95 13.07
C GLY A 20 -12.21 14.14 13.19
N ALA A 21 -12.09 14.85 14.30
CA ALA A 21 -12.87 16.05 14.56
C ALA A 21 -12.53 17.16 13.56
N GLY A 22 -13.55 17.84 13.03
CA GLY A 22 -13.38 18.91 12.05
C GLY A 22 -13.00 18.45 10.66
N LYS A 23 -13.24 17.19 10.32
CA LYS A 23 -13.02 16.70 8.95
C LYS A 23 -13.81 17.50 7.92
N LYS A 24 -13.15 17.77 6.78
CA LYS A 24 -13.74 18.58 5.71
C LYS A 24 -14.98 17.93 5.08
N TYR A 25 -14.94 16.61 4.95
CA TYR A 25 -16.03 15.83 4.35
C TYR A 25 -16.76 15.05 5.45
N SER A 26 -17.74 15.71 6.08
CA SER A 26 -18.49 15.17 7.21
C SER A 26 -19.29 13.90 6.88
N HIS A 27 -19.64 13.70 5.61
CA HIS A 27 -20.35 12.51 5.14
C HIS A 27 -19.45 11.26 5.04
N ALA A 28 -18.12 11.42 5.10
CA ALA A 28 -17.23 10.28 5.09
C ALA A 28 -17.34 9.46 6.38
N HIS A 29 -17.66 8.18 6.25
CA HIS A 29 -17.78 7.25 7.36
C HIS A 29 -16.48 6.53 7.66
N THR A 30 -15.76 7.00 8.68
CA THR A 30 -14.49 6.44 9.14
C THR A 30 -14.51 6.19 10.66
N PRO A 31 -15.47 5.41 11.19
CA PRO A 31 -15.74 5.38 12.64
C PRO A 31 -14.55 4.88 13.46
N ASN A 32 -13.83 3.87 12.98
CA ASN A 32 -12.67 3.33 13.68
C ASN A 32 -11.47 4.29 13.66
N LEU A 33 -11.20 4.93 12.50
CA LEU A 33 -10.16 5.94 12.39
C LEU A 33 -10.53 7.22 13.17
N ASP A 34 -11.81 7.59 13.19
CA ASP A 34 -12.30 8.71 13.99
C ASP A 34 -12.13 8.42 15.49
N ALA A 35 -12.39 7.18 15.93
CA ALA A 35 -12.15 6.75 17.31
C ALA A 35 -10.66 6.78 17.66
N PHE A 36 -9.82 6.17 16.83
CA PHE A 36 -8.38 6.16 17.02
C PHE A 36 -7.79 7.58 17.06
N SER A 37 -8.26 8.48 16.20
CA SER A 37 -7.79 9.86 16.15
C SER A 37 -8.09 10.67 17.40
N ARG A 38 -9.12 10.30 18.21
CA ARG A 38 -9.42 10.98 19.47
C ARG A 38 -8.37 10.74 20.55
N ASP A 39 -7.73 9.59 20.52
CA ASP A 39 -6.76 9.15 21.52
C ASP A 39 -5.32 9.22 21.01
N SER A 40 -5.11 9.92 19.88
CA SER A 40 -3.83 10.00 19.17
C SER A 40 -3.34 11.43 19.00
N ILE A 41 -2.03 11.57 18.79
CA ILE A 41 -1.44 12.83 18.34
C ILE A 41 -1.67 12.93 16.83
N ARG A 42 -2.39 13.97 16.41
CA ARG A 42 -2.67 14.25 15.00
C ARG A 42 -1.76 15.35 14.48
N PHE A 43 -0.97 15.06 13.47
CA PHE A 43 -0.19 16.04 12.75
C PHE A 43 -1.05 16.69 11.65
N THR A 44 -1.40 17.95 11.81
CA THR A 44 -2.25 18.69 10.86
C THR A 44 -1.48 19.30 9.69
N ARG A 45 -0.15 19.32 9.76
CA ARG A 45 0.75 19.89 8.75
C ARG A 45 1.91 18.93 8.47
N ALA A 46 1.59 17.70 8.09
CA ALA A 46 2.58 16.73 7.65
C ALA A 46 2.77 16.83 6.13
N PHE A 47 4.00 16.97 5.68
CA PHE A 47 4.36 17.09 4.27
C PHE A 47 5.22 15.88 3.88
N GLY A 48 4.81 15.16 2.84
CA GLY A 48 5.59 14.07 2.28
C GLY A 48 6.88 14.58 1.62
N GLU A 49 7.95 13.81 1.73
CA GLU A 49 9.27 14.11 1.13
C GLU A 49 9.30 13.80 -0.38
N GLY A 50 8.26 13.85 -1.04
CA GLY A 50 8.14 13.56 -2.46
C GLY A 50 6.91 12.72 -2.74
N GLN A 51 6.55 12.68 -3.99
CA GLN A 51 5.42 11.92 -4.50
C GLN A 51 5.84 11.29 -5.84
N PRO A 52 5.17 10.26 -6.27
CA PRO A 52 4.08 9.55 -5.61
C PRO A 52 4.56 8.43 -4.67
N THR A 53 4.16 7.21 -4.89
CA THR A 53 4.22 6.05 -4.00
C THR A 53 5.63 5.72 -3.47
N LEU A 54 6.60 5.45 -4.36
CA LEU A 54 7.91 4.97 -3.94
C LEU A 54 8.78 6.04 -3.32
N GLN A 55 8.67 7.29 -3.74
CA GLN A 55 9.43 8.40 -3.14
C GLN A 55 9.10 8.58 -1.67
N VAL A 56 7.81 8.54 -1.33
CA VAL A 56 7.35 8.63 0.06
C VAL A 56 7.85 7.44 0.87
N ARG A 57 7.62 6.22 0.38
CA ARG A 57 8.06 5.00 1.09
C ARG A 57 9.57 4.95 1.25
N ARG A 58 10.32 5.36 0.22
CA ARG A 58 11.77 5.47 0.31
C ARG A 58 12.21 6.36 1.47
N ALA A 59 11.64 7.56 1.56
CA ALA A 59 11.98 8.49 2.64
C ALA A 59 11.64 7.91 4.02
N LEU A 60 10.50 7.23 4.14
CA LEU A 60 10.07 6.58 5.39
C LEU A 60 10.97 5.39 5.76
N PHE A 61 11.40 4.59 4.77
CA PHE A 61 12.22 3.40 4.99
C PHE A 61 13.69 3.72 5.26
N THR A 62 14.23 4.80 4.69
CA THR A 62 15.66 5.12 4.76
C THR A 62 15.97 6.35 5.61
N GLY A 63 14.97 7.16 5.97
CA GLY A 63 15.18 8.46 6.57
C GLY A 63 15.87 9.48 5.67
N MET A 64 16.07 9.15 4.39
CA MET A 64 16.80 9.99 3.44
C MET A 64 15.84 10.81 2.60
N ARG A 65 16.21 12.07 2.36
CA ARG A 65 15.46 12.94 1.44
C ARG A 65 15.57 12.45 0.01
N SER A 66 14.47 12.52 -0.73
CA SER A 66 14.45 12.26 -2.15
C SER A 66 15.07 13.38 -2.97
N PHE A 67 15.04 14.61 -2.45
CA PHE A 67 15.57 15.79 -3.13
C PHE A 67 16.55 16.57 -2.23
N PRO A 68 17.59 17.23 -2.79
CA PRO A 68 18.03 17.10 -4.19
C PRO A 68 18.48 15.67 -4.49
N TRP A 69 18.20 15.22 -5.71
CA TRP A 69 18.52 13.86 -6.13
C TRP A 69 20.05 13.69 -6.22
N ARG A 70 20.57 12.69 -5.52
CA ARG A 70 22.03 12.45 -5.42
C ARG A 70 22.51 11.17 -6.10
N TYR A 71 21.57 10.35 -6.54
CA TYR A 71 21.92 9.04 -7.11
C TYR A 71 21.65 9.01 -8.59
N ASN A 72 22.64 8.52 -9.35
CA ASN A 72 22.42 8.10 -10.72
C ASN A 72 21.75 6.72 -10.70
N PHE A 73 20.77 6.54 -11.55
CA PHE A 73 20.11 5.25 -11.71
C PHE A 73 19.90 4.94 -13.19
N ASP A 74 19.96 3.64 -13.51
CA ASP A 74 19.58 3.18 -14.84
C ASP A 74 18.06 3.27 -14.98
N ARG A 75 17.61 3.92 -16.04
CA ARG A 75 16.18 4.07 -16.35
C ARG A 75 15.58 2.85 -17.02
N ARG A 76 16.40 1.89 -17.44
CA ARG A 76 15.93 0.68 -18.11
C ARG A 76 15.12 -0.18 -17.15
N GLY A 77 13.94 -0.58 -17.59
CA GLY A 77 13.05 -1.42 -16.81
C GLY A 77 12.32 -0.73 -15.67
N HIS A 78 12.47 0.58 -15.49
CA HIS A 78 11.68 1.35 -14.54
C HIS A 78 10.35 1.77 -15.16
N TRP A 79 9.28 1.62 -14.37
CA TRP A 79 7.93 2.01 -14.80
C TRP A 79 7.82 3.51 -14.99
N HIS A 80 8.27 4.28 -14.01
CA HIS A 80 8.37 5.72 -14.07
C HIS A 80 9.81 6.17 -14.14
N HIS A 81 10.07 7.21 -14.91
CA HIS A 81 11.40 7.83 -15.04
C HIS A 81 11.55 9.05 -14.11
N ALA A 82 10.84 9.05 -12.99
CA ALA A 82 10.93 10.11 -12.00
C ALA A 82 12.05 9.84 -10.98
N PRO A 83 12.78 10.86 -10.52
CA PRO A 83 13.71 10.72 -9.42
C PRO A 83 13.04 10.10 -8.19
N GLY A 84 13.70 9.16 -7.53
CA GLY A 84 13.14 8.43 -6.39
C GLY A 84 12.33 7.18 -6.75
N TRP A 85 11.96 6.98 -8.01
CA TRP A 85 11.26 5.79 -8.48
C TRP A 85 12.23 4.71 -8.96
N HIS A 86 13.06 4.20 -8.06
CA HIS A 86 14.02 3.14 -8.34
C HIS A 86 14.26 2.35 -7.06
N LYS A 87 15.01 1.27 -7.15
CA LYS A 87 15.36 0.44 -6.00
C LYS A 87 16.11 1.25 -4.93
N ILE A 88 15.94 0.87 -3.66
CA ILE A 88 16.79 1.39 -2.59
C ILE A 88 18.22 0.92 -2.85
N PRO A 89 19.20 1.84 -2.96
CA PRO A 89 20.59 1.48 -3.17
C PRO A 89 21.12 0.55 -2.05
N PRO A 90 21.99 -0.41 -2.38
CA PRO A 90 22.54 -1.32 -1.38
C PRO A 90 23.26 -0.63 -0.21
N GLU A 91 23.85 0.53 -0.46
CA GLU A 91 24.57 1.33 0.52
C GLU A 91 23.68 2.17 1.45
N GLN A 92 22.38 2.22 1.21
CA GLN A 92 21.42 2.87 2.12
C GLN A 92 20.85 1.87 3.10
N ASP A 93 21.05 2.11 4.39
CA ASP A 93 20.39 1.33 5.44
C ASP A 93 18.89 1.62 5.46
N THR A 94 18.12 0.61 5.79
CA THR A 94 16.69 0.76 6.02
C THR A 94 16.37 0.75 7.52
N LEU A 95 15.27 1.39 7.90
CA LEU A 95 14.79 1.36 9.28
C LEU A 95 14.60 -0.08 9.79
N ALA A 96 14.12 -0.98 8.93
CA ALA A 96 13.94 -2.38 9.28
C ALA A 96 15.28 -3.07 9.58
N GLU A 97 16.32 -2.82 8.79
CA GLU A 97 17.67 -3.34 9.06
C GLU A 97 18.22 -2.85 10.40
N VAL A 98 18.11 -1.54 10.65
CA VAL A 98 18.57 -0.93 11.91
C VAL A 98 17.82 -1.50 13.12
N LEU A 99 16.51 -1.73 13.00
CA LEU A 99 15.71 -2.31 14.10
C LEU A 99 15.98 -3.80 14.27
N LEU A 100 16.14 -4.55 13.19
CA LEU A 100 16.50 -5.97 13.23
C LEU A 100 17.85 -6.18 13.97
N GLU A 101 18.86 -5.38 13.65
CA GLU A 101 20.17 -5.40 14.33
C GLU A 101 20.07 -5.09 15.83
N ARG A 102 19.03 -4.37 16.24
CA ARG A 102 18.73 -4.06 17.63
C ARG A 102 17.81 -5.07 18.32
N GLY A 103 17.55 -6.20 17.68
CA GLY A 103 16.79 -7.29 18.25
C GLY A 103 15.28 -7.17 18.14
N TYR A 104 14.77 -6.30 17.24
CA TYR A 104 13.36 -6.27 16.92
C TYR A 104 12.98 -7.41 15.99
N LEU A 105 11.84 -8.01 16.23
CA LEU A 105 11.18 -8.85 15.23
C LEU A 105 10.55 -7.93 14.17
N THR A 106 10.95 -8.07 12.92
CA THR A 106 10.55 -7.14 11.85
C THR A 106 9.64 -7.82 10.84
N ALA A 107 8.50 -7.21 10.52
CA ALA A 107 7.53 -7.74 9.57
C ALA A 107 7.04 -6.67 8.60
N LEU A 108 6.92 -7.05 7.32
CA LEU A 108 6.30 -6.28 6.26
C LEU A 108 5.12 -7.06 5.69
N ILE A 109 3.93 -6.49 5.75
CA ILE A 109 2.72 -7.02 5.13
C ILE A 109 2.17 -5.96 4.19
N ALA A 110 2.13 -6.27 2.90
CA ALA A 110 1.88 -5.25 1.88
C ALA A 110 1.20 -5.82 0.63
N ASP A 111 0.37 -5.01 0.00
CA ASP A 111 -0.17 -5.26 -1.35
C ASP A 111 0.34 -4.25 -2.39
N THR A 112 1.12 -3.27 -1.99
CA THR A 112 1.67 -2.22 -2.85
C THR A 112 2.73 -2.79 -3.80
N TYR A 113 2.28 -3.21 -4.98
CA TYR A 113 3.09 -3.94 -5.97
C TYR A 113 4.35 -3.18 -6.40
N HIS A 114 4.32 -1.86 -6.44
CA HIS A 114 5.48 -1.03 -6.82
C HIS A 114 6.71 -1.29 -5.95
N MET A 115 6.56 -1.63 -4.67
CA MET A 115 7.66 -1.92 -3.76
C MET A 115 8.45 -3.18 -4.15
N PHE A 116 7.84 -4.07 -4.94
CA PHE A 116 8.39 -5.37 -5.29
C PHE A 116 8.76 -5.52 -6.77
N LYS A 117 8.44 -4.52 -7.61
CA LYS A 117 8.61 -4.60 -9.06
C LYS A 117 9.80 -3.74 -9.53
N PRO A 118 10.78 -4.31 -10.21
CA PRO A 118 11.12 -5.76 -10.32
C PRO A 118 11.78 -6.31 -9.05
N THR A 119 12.69 -5.61 -8.43
CA THR A 119 13.30 -5.84 -7.11
C THR A 119 13.71 -4.49 -6.59
N MET A 120 12.94 -3.97 -5.66
CA MET A 120 13.10 -2.57 -5.25
C MET A 120 13.81 -2.43 -3.90
N ASN A 121 14.22 -3.54 -3.28
CA ASN A 121 14.93 -3.62 -2.01
C ASN A 121 14.15 -3.11 -0.78
N PHE A 122 12.85 -2.91 -0.89
CA PHE A 122 12.02 -2.47 0.24
C PHE A 122 11.79 -3.58 1.28
N ALA A 123 11.99 -4.85 0.91
CA ALA A 123 11.88 -5.97 1.86
C ALA A 123 13.14 -6.20 2.71
N ARG A 124 14.21 -5.46 2.50
CA ARG A 124 15.45 -5.60 3.28
C ARG A 124 15.22 -5.29 4.76
N GLY A 125 15.79 -6.12 5.62
CA GLY A 125 15.69 -5.97 7.08
C GLY A 125 14.39 -6.48 7.68
N PHE A 126 13.44 -6.97 6.88
CA PHE A 126 12.25 -7.64 7.38
C PHE A 126 12.47 -9.15 7.47
N ALA A 127 12.33 -9.69 8.69
CA ALA A 127 12.42 -11.13 8.94
C ALA A 127 11.18 -11.89 8.45
N HIS A 128 10.02 -11.21 8.39
CA HIS A 128 8.78 -11.72 7.83
C HIS A 128 8.35 -10.84 6.67
N LEU A 129 7.94 -11.46 5.57
CA LEU A 129 7.39 -10.77 4.39
C LEU A 129 6.13 -11.50 3.93
N ASP A 130 5.00 -10.81 3.96
CA ASP A 130 3.77 -11.26 3.32
C ASP A 130 3.37 -10.26 2.22
N PHE A 131 3.53 -10.68 0.97
CA PHE A 131 3.13 -9.89 -0.18
C PHE A 131 1.78 -10.36 -0.71
N ILE A 132 0.73 -9.59 -0.40
CA ILE A 132 -0.64 -9.83 -0.85
C ILE A 132 -0.76 -9.49 -2.34
N ARG A 133 -0.83 -10.52 -3.17
CA ARG A 133 -0.84 -10.40 -4.63
C ARG A 133 -2.17 -9.89 -5.18
N GLY A 134 -2.10 -9.19 -6.29
CA GLY A 134 -3.23 -8.89 -7.16
C GLY A 134 -3.67 -7.43 -7.23
N GLN A 135 -3.04 -6.55 -6.45
CA GLN A 135 -3.39 -5.13 -6.47
C GLN A 135 -2.77 -4.41 -7.66
N GLU A 136 -3.36 -3.31 -8.10
CA GLU A 136 -2.92 -2.45 -9.19
C GLU A 136 -2.57 -3.25 -10.46
N SER A 137 -1.40 -3.01 -11.04
CA SER A 137 -0.91 -3.67 -12.25
C SER A 137 -0.09 -4.94 -11.97
N ASP A 138 -0.29 -5.57 -10.81
CA ASP A 138 0.41 -6.81 -10.47
C ASP A 138 0.17 -7.89 -11.54
N ASN A 139 1.22 -8.36 -12.15
CA ASN A 139 1.17 -9.44 -13.15
C ASN A 139 1.11 -10.82 -12.47
N TRP A 140 0.12 -10.98 -11.58
CA TRP A 140 -0.08 -12.21 -10.80
C TRP A 140 -0.81 -13.29 -11.59
N LYS A 141 -1.92 -12.93 -12.23
CA LYS A 141 -2.74 -13.89 -12.97
C LYS A 141 -2.88 -13.49 -14.44
N THR A 142 -2.98 -14.50 -15.28
CA THR A 142 -3.33 -14.35 -16.68
C THR A 142 -4.71 -14.97 -16.94
N GLY A 143 -5.33 -14.61 -18.03
CA GLY A 143 -6.62 -15.17 -18.42
C GLY A 143 -7.10 -14.58 -19.75
N ASP A 144 -8.21 -15.13 -20.25
CA ASP A 144 -8.89 -14.58 -21.40
C ASP A 144 -9.58 -13.26 -21.03
N PRO A 145 -9.23 -12.14 -21.67
CA PRO A 145 -9.90 -10.87 -21.46
C PRO A 145 -11.42 -10.91 -21.70
N GLY A 146 -11.91 -11.80 -22.55
CA GLY A 146 -13.35 -11.98 -22.75
C GLY A 146 -14.10 -12.33 -21.46
N GLN A 147 -13.43 -12.95 -20.49
CA GLN A 147 -14.02 -13.28 -19.18
C GLN A 147 -14.26 -12.08 -18.27
N ILE A 148 -13.68 -10.94 -18.59
CA ILE A 148 -13.80 -9.68 -17.80
C ILE A 148 -14.40 -8.53 -18.63
N GLU A 149 -14.97 -8.84 -19.80
CA GLU A 149 -15.49 -7.80 -20.71
C GLU A 149 -16.58 -6.96 -20.06
N ALA A 150 -17.46 -7.56 -19.26
CA ALA A 150 -18.52 -6.84 -18.56
C ALA A 150 -17.92 -5.85 -17.53
N GLN A 151 -16.94 -6.28 -16.75
CA GLN A 151 -16.25 -5.43 -15.79
C GLN A 151 -15.47 -4.31 -16.48
N LEU A 152 -14.81 -4.60 -17.59
CA LEU A 152 -14.12 -3.58 -18.37
C LEU A 152 -15.08 -2.49 -18.89
N LYS A 153 -16.26 -2.87 -19.38
CA LYS A 153 -17.28 -1.91 -19.80
C LYS A 153 -17.78 -1.05 -18.64
N GLN A 154 -17.82 -1.60 -17.43
CA GLN A 154 -18.20 -0.87 -16.23
C GLN A 154 -17.14 0.15 -15.80
N HIS A 155 -15.86 -0.21 -15.89
CA HIS A 155 -14.76 0.62 -15.42
C HIS A 155 -14.17 1.56 -16.48
N ALA A 156 -14.41 1.31 -17.76
CA ALA A 156 -13.88 2.11 -18.86
C ALA A 156 -14.98 2.90 -19.58
N ARG A 157 -14.75 4.20 -19.77
CA ARG A 157 -15.70 5.10 -20.47
C ARG A 157 -15.79 4.87 -21.97
N SER A 158 -14.86 4.16 -22.56
CA SER A 158 -14.79 3.90 -24.00
C SER A 158 -14.46 2.44 -24.27
N PRO A 159 -14.70 1.91 -25.49
CA PRO A 159 -14.24 0.56 -25.86
C PRO A 159 -12.78 0.38 -25.51
N VAL A 160 -12.48 -0.64 -24.72
CA VAL A 160 -11.14 -0.88 -24.24
C VAL A 160 -10.33 -1.53 -25.33
N ASP A 161 -9.31 -0.84 -25.78
CA ASP A 161 -8.19 -1.45 -26.48
C ASP A 161 -7.33 -2.17 -25.44
N TRP A 162 -7.41 -3.48 -25.38
CA TRP A 162 -6.70 -4.34 -24.43
C TRP A 162 -5.20 -4.02 -24.32
N HIS A 163 -4.59 -3.68 -25.45
CA HIS A 163 -3.17 -3.36 -25.52
C HIS A 163 -2.82 -2.04 -24.83
N ARG A 164 -3.80 -1.14 -24.69
CA ARG A 164 -3.59 0.17 -24.06
C ARG A 164 -3.91 0.19 -22.57
N HIS A 165 -4.68 -0.78 -22.08
CA HIS A 165 -5.16 -0.82 -20.71
C HIS A 165 -4.67 -2.06 -19.94
N VAL A 166 -3.44 -2.48 -20.19
CA VAL A 166 -2.86 -3.69 -19.59
C VAL A 166 -2.98 -3.68 -18.06
N GLY A 167 -2.78 -2.55 -17.41
CA GLY A 167 -2.91 -2.43 -15.95
C GLY A 167 -4.31 -2.75 -15.45
N LEU A 168 -5.35 -2.20 -16.10
CA LEU A 168 -6.75 -2.48 -15.74
C LEU A 168 -7.13 -3.94 -16.05
N VAL A 169 -6.66 -4.47 -17.17
CA VAL A 169 -6.88 -5.88 -17.54
C VAL A 169 -6.26 -6.80 -16.49
N ASN A 170 -4.99 -6.57 -16.12
CA ASN A 170 -4.32 -7.34 -15.10
C ASN A 170 -5.06 -7.26 -13.76
N TYR A 171 -5.45 -6.05 -13.35
CA TYR A 171 -6.22 -5.84 -12.13
C TYR A 171 -7.49 -6.70 -12.11
N LEU A 172 -8.35 -6.56 -13.13
CA LEU A 172 -9.62 -7.27 -13.20
C LEU A 172 -9.43 -8.80 -13.26
N LEU A 173 -8.42 -9.29 -13.99
CA LEU A 173 -8.09 -10.72 -13.99
C LEU A 173 -7.64 -11.19 -12.61
N ASN A 174 -6.88 -10.38 -11.89
CA ASN A 174 -6.46 -10.69 -10.53
C ASN A 174 -7.64 -10.75 -9.56
N GLN A 175 -8.68 -9.93 -9.76
CA GLN A 175 -9.82 -9.81 -8.85
C GLN A 175 -10.94 -10.86 -9.10
N ARG A 176 -10.85 -11.70 -10.12
CA ARG A 176 -11.89 -12.70 -10.45
C ARG A 176 -12.21 -13.68 -9.32
N HIS A 177 -11.34 -13.84 -8.35
CA HIS A 177 -11.54 -14.73 -7.21
C HIS A 177 -12.41 -14.13 -6.10
N ARG A 178 -12.62 -12.83 -6.09
CA ARG A 178 -13.42 -12.13 -5.08
C ARG A 178 -14.84 -12.69 -5.03
N ARG A 179 -15.33 -13.00 -3.82
CA ARG A 179 -16.70 -13.45 -3.54
C ARG A 179 -17.31 -12.66 -2.41
N THR A 180 -16.51 -12.32 -1.42
CA THR A 180 -16.91 -11.57 -0.23
C THR A 180 -16.01 -10.37 -0.03
N LYS A 181 -16.35 -9.48 0.90
CA LYS A 181 -15.51 -8.30 1.20
C LYS A 181 -14.14 -8.65 1.76
N GLU A 182 -14.02 -9.81 2.39
CA GLU A 182 -12.77 -10.33 2.93
C GLU A 182 -11.76 -10.69 1.83
N ASP A 183 -12.21 -10.89 0.60
CA ASP A 183 -11.35 -11.18 -0.54
C ASP A 183 -10.68 -9.93 -1.14
N PHE A 184 -11.12 -8.74 -0.75
CA PHE A 184 -10.53 -7.49 -1.22
C PHE A 184 -9.13 -7.28 -0.62
N SER A 185 -8.25 -6.66 -1.39
CA SER A 185 -6.83 -6.54 -1.03
C SER A 185 -6.62 -5.88 0.31
N CYS A 186 -7.30 -4.78 0.59
CA CYS A 186 -7.26 -4.12 1.89
C CYS A 186 -7.63 -5.07 3.04
N ALA A 187 -8.74 -5.80 2.92
CA ALA A 187 -9.16 -6.75 3.96
C ALA A 187 -8.12 -7.87 4.15
N ARG A 188 -7.57 -8.39 3.07
CA ARG A 188 -6.52 -9.42 3.13
C ARG A 188 -5.24 -8.94 3.80
N VAL A 189 -4.82 -7.69 3.53
CA VAL A 189 -3.65 -7.07 4.17
C VAL A 189 -3.86 -6.97 5.68
N PHE A 190 -5.00 -6.44 6.12
CA PHE A 190 -5.27 -6.28 7.56
C PHE A 190 -5.54 -7.60 8.26
N ASN A 191 -6.21 -8.57 7.63
CA ASN A 191 -6.37 -9.91 8.18
C ASN A 191 -5.01 -10.64 8.35
N ALA A 192 -4.10 -10.48 7.40
CA ALA A 192 -2.75 -11.01 7.52
C ALA A 192 -1.97 -10.33 8.67
N ALA A 193 -2.15 -9.02 8.85
CA ALA A 193 -1.53 -8.28 9.94
C ALA A 193 -2.08 -8.73 11.31
N ASP A 194 -3.38 -8.93 11.44
CA ASP A 194 -4.02 -9.44 12.66
C ASP A 194 -3.51 -10.84 13.00
N ALA A 195 -3.46 -11.75 12.02
CA ALA A 195 -2.92 -13.09 12.22
C ALA A 195 -1.46 -13.06 12.65
N TRP A 196 -0.64 -12.19 12.03
CA TRP A 196 0.76 -12.02 12.43
C TRP A 196 0.88 -11.49 13.86
N LEU A 197 0.06 -10.53 14.26
CA LEU A 197 0.03 -10.01 15.63
C LEU A 197 -0.41 -11.05 16.64
N ASP A 198 -1.42 -11.86 16.34
CA ASP A 198 -1.86 -12.96 17.21
C ASP A 198 -0.72 -13.92 17.52
N ASP A 199 0.10 -14.24 16.53
CA ASP A 199 1.22 -15.16 16.68
C ASP A 199 2.45 -14.53 17.36
N ASN A 200 2.65 -13.20 17.24
CA ASN A 200 3.96 -12.58 17.53
C ASN A 200 3.92 -11.48 18.59
N HIS A 201 2.78 -10.99 19.05
CA HIS A 201 2.69 -9.84 19.98
C HIS A 201 3.44 -10.05 21.31
N MET A 202 3.66 -11.30 21.71
CA MET A 202 4.40 -11.67 22.92
C MET A 202 5.86 -12.04 22.67
N ALA A 203 6.33 -12.04 21.42
CA ALA A 203 7.68 -12.52 21.08
C ALA A 203 8.81 -11.53 21.38
N GLY A 204 8.52 -10.35 21.94
CA GLY A 204 9.48 -9.29 22.27
C GLY A 204 9.18 -8.02 21.47
N PRO A 205 10.10 -7.05 21.42
CA PRO A 205 9.86 -5.83 20.68
C PRO A 205 9.74 -6.15 19.20
N PHE A 206 8.71 -5.59 18.55
CA PHE A 206 8.52 -5.79 17.12
C PHE A 206 8.33 -4.48 16.38
N PHE A 207 8.66 -4.52 15.10
CA PHE A 207 8.37 -3.52 14.10
C PHE A 207 7.52 -4.14 12.99
N LEU A 208 6.26 -3.76 12.91
CA LEU A 208 5.34 -4.20 11.88
C LEU A 208 5.03 -3.02 10.94
N TRP A 209 5.33 -3.20 9.65
CA TRP A 209 4.90 -2.30 8.60
C TRP A 209 3.76 -2.93 7.81
N ILE A 210 2.62 -2.23 7.77
CA ILE A 210 1.43 -2.59 7.01
C ILE A 210 1.30 -1.56 5.89
N ASP A 211 1.30 -2.01 4.63
CA ASP A 211 1.19 -1.14 3.46
C ASP A 211 0.01 -1.55 2.60
N SER A 212 -1.05 -0.76 2.61
CA SER A 212 -2.22 -0.99 1.78
C SER A 212 -2.25 0.01 0.63
N PHE A 213 -2.36 -0.48 -0.59
CA PHE A 213 -2.52 0.34 -1.78
C PHE A 213 -3.91 1.00 -1.84
N ASP A 214 -4.93 0.37 -1.24
CA ASP A 214 -6.23 1.02 -1.09
C ASP A 214 -6.15 2.23 -0.14
N PRO A 215 -6.86 3.33 -0.44
CA PRO A 215 -7.88 3.54 -1.48
C PRO A 215 -7.35 4.18 -2.79
N HIS A 216 -6.19 3.81 -3.28
CA HIS A 216 -5.71 4.21 -4.61
C HIS A 216 -6.62 3.64 -5.72
N GLU A 217 -6.67 4.28 -6.87
CA GLU A 217 -7.39 3.71 -8.03
C GLU A 217 -6.74 2.37 -8.50
N PRO A 218 -7.53 1.45 -9.13
CA PRO A 218 -8.93 1.58 -9.52
C PRO A 218 -9.87 1.57 -8.31
N TRP A 219 -10.81 2.51 -8.27
CA TRP A 219 -11.80 2.57 -7.18
C TRP A 219 -12.88 1.51 -7.39
N ASP A 220 -12.69 0.39 -6.76
CA ASP A 220 -13.53 -0.80 -6.87
C ASP A 220 -13.81 -1.35 -5.45
N PRO A 221 -14.49 -0.56 -4.60
CA PRO A 221 -14.81 -0.99 -3.25
C PRO A 221 -15.90 -2.07 -3.21
N PRO A 222 -16.02 -2.83 -2.12
CA PRO A 222 -17.17 -3.70 -1.94
C PRO A 222 -18.48 -2.92 -2.06
N LYS A 223 -19.46 -3.51 -2.77
CA LYS A 223 -20.73 -2.85 -3.10
C LYS A 223 -21.43 -2.25 -1.87
N GLU A 224 -21.42 -2.94 -0.74
CA GLU A 224 -22.02 -2.47 0.50
C GLU A 224 -21.47 -1.13 1.03
N TYR A 225 -20.23 -0.79 0.68
CA TYR A 225 -19.62 0.50 1.00
C TYR A 225 -19.89 1.54 -0.09
N ALA A 226 -19.84 1.14 -1.36
CA ALA A 226 -20.14 2.03 -2.47
C ALA A 226 -21.58 2.56 -2.41
N ASP A 227 -22.55 1.70 -2.10
CA ASP A 227 -23.98 2.02 -2.01
C ASP A 227 -24.30 3.09 -0.94
N ARG A 228 -23.37 3.38 -0.02
CA ARG A 228 -23.54 4.46 0.95
C ARG A 228 -23.35 5.86 0.36
N TYR A 229 -22.71 5.94 -0.81
CA TYR A 229 -22.26 7.21 -1.40
C TYR A 229 -22.78 7.43 -2.80
N PHE A 230 -23.23 6.40 -3.47
CA PHE A 230 -23.72 6.46 -4.85
C PHE A 230 -25.10 5.83 -4.96
N GLU A 231 -26.03 6.57 -5.55
CA GLU A 231 -27.25 6.00 -6.12
C GLU A 231 -26.91 5.54 -7.54
N TYR A 232 -27.08 4.26 -7.83
CA TYR A 232 -26.84 3.66 -9.16
C TYR A 232 -28.09 3.72 -10.01
#